data_8e3cbf41d3e6fcc1bf1ae210c058a420
#
_entry.id   8e3cbf41d3e6fcc1bf1ae210c058a420
#
_cell.length_a   1.000
_cell.length_b   1.000
_cell.length_c   1.000
_cell.angle_alpha   90.00
_cell.angle_beta   90.00
_cell.angle_gamma   90.00
#
_symmetry.space_group_name_H-M   'P 1'
#
loop_
_entity.id
_entity.type
_entity.pdbx_description
1 polymer ?
#
loop_
_entity_poly.entity_id
_entity_poly.type
_entity_poly.pdbx_seq_one_letter_code
_entity_poly.pdbx_strand_id
1 'polypeptide(L)'
;MINKSIKVNIKIQHEDFDVSKETQKLHDSESGAIVNFIGLVREHNEHNNDKIKSMTLEHYPGMTESEIDKIIQKSIKKWELTGITVIHRVGKLLVSDQIVFVGVASKHRQNAFDACNFIMDWLKTKAPFWKIEESESQRKWVESRQSDQDAIYKWEK
;
A
#
# COMPACT_ATOMS: atom_id res chain seq x y z
N MET A 1 22.20 -22.49 -11.84
CA MET A 1 21.54 -21.18 -11.83
C MET A 1 21.41 -20.68 -10.41
N ILE A 2 21.93 -19.51 -10.12
CA ILE A 2 21.70 -18.87 -8.84
C ILE A 2 20.33 -18.24 -8.89
N ASN A 3 19.36 -18.80 -8.16
CA ASN A 3 18.07 -18.13 -7.96
C ASN A 3 18.32 -16.89 -7.10
N LYS A 4 18.31 -15.74 -7.73
CA LYS A 4 18.41 -14.47 -7.02
C LYS A 4 17.15 -14.29 -6.15
N SER A 5 17.34 -14.14 -4.86
CA SER A 5 16.23 -13.93 -3.94
C SER A 5 15.52 -12.59 -4.24
N ILE A 6 14.20 -12.61 -4.16
CA ILE A 6 13.38 -11.40 -4.32
C ILE A 6 13.60 -10.47 -3.12
N LYS A 7 13.87 -9.19 -3.38
CA LYS A 7 13.99 -8.19 -2.31
C LYS A 7 12.60 -7.84 -1.78
N VAL A 8 12.35 -8.12 -0.51
CA VAL A 8 11.08 -7.76 0.15
C VAL A 8 11.37 -6.85 1.33
N ASN A 9 10.69 -5.71 1.37
CA ASN A 9 10.80 -4.74 2.45
C ASN A 9 9.40 -4.31 2.88
N ILE A 10 9.06 -4.54 4.15
CA ILE A 10 7.80 -4.16 4.77
C ILE A 10 8.10 -3.26 5.95
N LYS A 11 7.52 -2.06 5.97
CA LYS A 11 7.65 -1.12 7.08
C LYS A 11 6.30 -0.51 7.42
N ILE A 12 6.00 -0.47 8.72
CA ILE A 12 4.90 0.33 9.26
C ILE A 12 5.55 1.35 10.19
N GLN A 13 5.34 2.63 9.93
CA GLN A 13 6.07 3.70 10.58
C GLN A 13 5.23 4.97 10.71
N HIS A 14 5.58 5.84 11.66
CA HIS A 14 4.99 7.18 11.78
C HIS A 14 5.62 8.16 10.80
N GLU A 15 6.90 8.04 10.58
CA GLU A 15 7.71 8.95 9.78
C GLU A 15 7.33 8.88 8.30
N ASP A 16 7.49 10.01 7.62
CA ASP A 16 7.37 10.07 6.18
C ASP A 16 8.46 9.22 5.50
N PHE A 17 8.30 8.96 4.23
CA PHE A 17 9.26 8.21 3.42
C PHE A 17 9.67 9.04 2.20
N ASP A 18 10.87 8.81 1.74
CA ASP A 18 11.41 9.43 0.53
C ASP A 18 11.20 8.49 -0.66
N VAL A 19 10.27 8.85 -1.54
CA VAL A 19 9.90 8.04 -2.71
C VAL A 19 11.11 7.75 -3.60
N SER A 20 11.97 8.74 -3.83
CA SER A 20 13.17 8.55 -4.67
C SER A 20 14.12 7.53 -4.07
N LYS A 21 14.38 7.63 -2.77
CA LYS A 21 15.26 6.67 -2.08
C LYS A 21 14.70 5.26 -2.08
N GLU A 22 13.41 5.12 -1.79
CA GLU A 22 12.78 3.79 -1.76
C GLU A 22 12.71 3.18 -3.16
N THR A 23 12.46 3.98 -4.18
CA THR A 23 12.49 3.53 -5.57
C THR A 23 13.89 3.08 -5.96
N GLN A 24 14.92 3.85 -5.59
CA GLN A 24 16.31 3.51 -5.90
C GLN A 24 16.73 2.14 -5.33
N LYS A 25 16.23 1.79 -4.15
CA LYS A 25 16.49 0.47 -3.54
C LYS A 25 15.92 -0.70 -4.35
N LEU A 26 14.93 -0.45 -5.19
CA LEU A 26 14.31 -1.46 -6.06
C LEU A 26 15.08 -1.66 -7.38
N HIS A 27 15.99 -0.77 -7.71
CA HIS A 27 16.82 -0.92 -8.91
C HIS A 27 17.68 -2.18 -8.80
N ASP A 28 17.68 -2.95 -9.89
CA ASP A 28 18.36 -4.23 -9.96
C ASP A 28 18.66 -4.55 -11.42
N SER A 29 19.80 -5.22 -11.68
CA SER A 29 20.20 -5.58 -13.05
C SER A 29 19.23 -6.50 -13.77
N GLU A 30 18.41 -7.25 -13.01
CA GLU A 30 17.42 -8.17 -13.56
C GLU A 30 16.06 -7.51 -13.78
N SER A 31 15.88 -6.27 -13.34
CA SER A 31 14.61 -5.56 -13.43
C SER A 31 14.54 -4.71 -14.68
N GLY A 32 13.46 -4.83 -15.41
CA GLY A 32 13.15 -3.99 -16.58
C GLY A 32 12.10 -2.94 -16.29
N ALA A 33 11.41 -3.02 -15.15
CA ALA A 33 10.31 -2.11 -14.80
C ALA A 33 10.16 -1.96 -13.30
N ILE A 34 9.80 -0.75 -12.87
CA ILE A 34 9.38 -0.45 -11.51
C ILE A 34 8.07 0.30 -11.59
N VAL A 35 7.09 -0.13 -10.80
CA VAL A 35 5.80 0.55 -10.65
C VAL A 35 5.66 0.95 -9.19
N ASN A 36 5.37 2.22 -8.95
CA ASN A 36 5.14 2.76 -7.62
C ASN A 36 3.70 3.26 -7.50
N PHE A 37 3.08 2.97 -6.38
CA PHE A 37 1.84 3.61 -5.95
C PHE A 37 2.12 4.41 -4.68
N ILE A 38 1.66 5.66 -4.65
CA ILE A 38 1.72 6.51 -3.47
C ILE A 38 0.30 6.95 -3.13
N GLY A 39 -0.16 6.63 -1.92
CA GLY A 39 -1.45 7.09 -1.41
C GLY A 39 -1.29 8.37 -0.61
N LEU A 40 -2.20 9.31 -0.79
CA LEU A 40 -2.20 10.62 -0.13
C LEU A 40 -3.49 10.85 0.63
N VAL A 41 -3.42 11.67 1.67
CA VAL A 41 -4.61 12.13 2.39
C VAL A 41 -5.33 13.17 1.55
N ARG A 42 -6.60 12.91 1.22
CA ARG A 42 -7.45 13.83 0.45
C ARG A 42 -8.13 14.87 1.34
N GLU A 43 -8.40 16.06 0.81
CA GLU A 43 -9.08 17.12 1.53
C GLU A 43 -10.59 16.86 1.68
N HIS A 44 -11.20 16.19 0.70
CA HIS A 44 -12.66 16.01 0.70
C HIS A 44 -13.06 14.55 0.90
N ASN A 45 -14.05 14.34 1.76
CA ASN A 45 -14.73 13.06 1.89
C ASN A 45 -15.74 12.92 0.74
N GLU A 46 -15.74 11.75 0.06
CA GLU A 46 -16.65 11.51 -1.07
C GLU A 46 -18.14 11.48 -0.70
N HIS A 47 -18.45 11.25 0.57
CA HIS A 47 -19.83 10.98 0.99
C HIS A 47 -20.61 12.21 1.47
N ASN A 48 -19.94 13.27 1.94
CA ASN A 48 -20.63 14.39 2.57
C ASN A 48 -20.06 15.78 2.32
N ASN A 49 -19.11 15.94 1.40
CA ASN A 49 -18.42 17.20 1.09
C ASN A 49 -17.71 17.87 2.29
N ASP A 50 -17.60 17.21 3.44
CA ASP A 50 -16.84 17.73 4.55
C ASP A 50 -15.36 17.79 4.22
N LYS A 51 -14.72 18.90 4.60
CA LYS A 51 -13.27 19.04 4.50
C LYS A 51 -12.61 18.22 5.60
N ILE A 52 -11.82 17.26 5.19
CA ILE A 52 -10.98 16.48 6.10
C ILE A 52 -9.83 17.38 6.56
N LYS A 53 -9.63 17.49 7.87
CA LYS A 53 -8.48 18.18 8.45
C LYS A 53 -7.32 17.25 8.67
N SER A 54 -7.62 16.03 9.14
CA SER A 54 -6.63 15.02 9.44
C SER A 54 -7.22 13.64 9.35
N MET A 55 -6.32 12.67 9.20
CA MET A 55 -6.63 11.25 9.24
C MET A 55 -5.68 10.62 10.24
N THR A 56 -6.20 9.79 11.14
CA THR A 56 -5.36 9.00 12.05
C THR A 56 -5.49 7.54 11.69
N LEU A 57 -4.35 6.89 11.50
CA LEU A 57 -4.27 5.46 11.18
C LEU A 57 -3.62 4.72 12.33
N GLU A 58 -4.21 3.59 12.69
CA GLU A 58 -3.67 2.68 13.70
C GLU A 58 -3.60 1.27 13.13
N HIS A 59 -2.73 0.46 13.69
CA HIS A 59 -2.51 -0.92 13.25
C HIS A 59 -2.33 -1.86 14.46
N TYR A 60 -2.37 -3.16 14.19
CA TYR A 60 -1.98 -4.18 15.18
C TYR A 60 -0.53 -4.58 14.95
N PRO A 61 0.41 -4.12 15.83
CA PRO A 61 1.82 -4.51 15.69
C PRO A 61 2.00 -6.03 15.62
N GLY A 62 2.76 -6.48 14.64
CA GLY A 62 2.99 -7.90 14.37
C GLY A 62 1.93 -8.51 13.45
N MET A 63 0.65 -8.36 13.75
CA MET A 63 -0.44 -8.91 12.94
C MET A 63 -0.54 -8.21 11.58
N THR A 64 -0.48 -6.88 11.55
CA THR A 64 -0.58 -6.11 10.31
C THR A 64 0.58 -6.44 9.37
N GLU A 65 1.82 -6.48 9.88
CA GLU A 65 2.99 -6.85 9.10
C GLU A 65 2.87 -8.28 8.56
N SER A 66 2.37 -9.22 9.37
CA SER A 66 2.15 -10.61 8.97
C SER A 66 1.14 -10.72 7.84
N GLU A 67 0.04 -9.98 7.90
CA GLU A 67 -0.97 -9.97 6.83
C GLU A 67 -0.42 -9.35 5.54
N ILE A 68 0.37 -8.29 5.65
CA ILE A 68 1.05 -7.70 4.48
C ILE A 68 2.01 -8.70 3.86
N ASP A 69 2.79 -9.41 4.66
CA ASP A 69 3.70 -10.44 4.15
C ASP A 69 2.94 -11.54 3.39
N LYS A 70 1.81 -11.99 3.92
CA LYS A 70 0.95 -12.97 3.22
C LYS A 70 0.49 -12.48 1.86
N ILE A 71 0.10 -11.22 1.76
CA ILE A 71 -0.28 -10.59 0.50
C ILE A 71 0.89 -10.59 -0.49
N ILE A 72 2.07 -10.21 -0.01
CA ILE A 72 3.28 -10.19 -0.82
C ILE A 72 3.64 -11.60 -1.30
N GLN A 73 3.60 -12.60 -0.43
CA GLN A 73 3.89 -13.98 -0.80
C GLN A 73 2.90 -14.51 -1.86
N LYS A 74 1.64 -14.13 -1.79
CA LYS A 74 0.66 -14.46 -2.83
C LYS A 74 1.02 -13.82 -4.16
N SER A 75 1.48 -12.56 -4.16
CA SER A 75 1.86 -11.88 -5.40
C SER A 75 3.11 -12.51 -6.03
N ILE A 76 4.07 -12.91 -5.22
CA ILE A 76 5.30 -13.58 -5.69
C ILE A 76 4.98 -14.92 -6.35
N LYS A 77 3.95 -15.63 -5.88
CA LYS A 77 3.51 -16.89 -6.49
C LYS A 77 2.79 -16.68 -7.82
N LYS A 78 2.16 -15.51 -8.02
CA LYS A 78 1.39 -15.22 -9.23
C LYS A 78 2.24 -14.63 -10.36
N TRP A 79 3.25 -13.85 -10.02
CA TRP A 79 4.04 -13.09 -10.98
C TRP A 79 5.53 -13.21 -10.70
N GLU A 80 6.31 -13.19 -11.76
CA GLU A 80 7.77 -13.11 -11.65
C GLU A 80 8.18 -11.70 -11.26
N LEU A 81 8.62 -11.52 -10.01
CA LEU A 81 8.97 -10.23 -9.44
C LEU A 81 10.43 -10.25 -8.95
N THR A 82 11.07 -9.09 -8.96
CA THR A 82 12.45 -8.94 -8.50
C THR A 82 12.55 -8.19 -7.17
N GLY A 83 11.56 -7.36 -6.87
CA GLY A 83 11.53 -6.63 -5.61
C GLY A 83 10.16 -6.08 -5.28
N ILE A 84 9.85 -5.99 -3.99
CA ILE A 84 8.61 -5.41 -3.47
C ILE A 84 8.94 -4.62 -2.22
N THR A 85 8.46 -3.38 -2.17
CA THR A 85 8.51 -2.54 -0.96
C THR A 85 7.10 -2.09 -0.62
N VAL A 86 6.68 -2.31 0.61
CA VAL A 86 5.44 -1.77 1.16
C VAL A 86 5.78 -0.97 2.42
N ILE A 87 5.52 0.32 2.38
CA ILE A 87 5.68 1.21 3.54
C ILE A 87 4.33 1.84 3.82
N HIS A 88 3.81 1.63 5.03
CA HIS A 88 2.55 2.22 5.43
C HIS A 88 2.76 3.07 6.68
N ARG A 89 2.30 4.32 6.61
CA ARG A 89 2.37 5.21 7.75
C ARG A 89 1.17 5.01 8.67
N VAL A 90 1.39 5.25 9.93
CA VAL A 90 0.38 5.25 11.00
C VAL A 90 0.51 6.53 11.82
N GLY A 91 -0.47 6.79 12.67
CA GLY A 91 -0.55 8.02 13.43
C GLY A 91 -1.34 9.09 12.70
N LYS A 92 -1.25 10.32 13.17
CA LYS A 92 -1.99 11.45 12.61
C LYS A 92 -1.31 11.98 11.35
N LEU A 93 -2.08 12.04 10.26
CA LEU A 93 -1.65 12.56 8.96
C LEU A 93 -2.53 13.74 8.57
N LEU A 94 -1.92 14.73 7.93
CA LEU A 94 -2.62 15.91 7.44
C LEU A 94 -2.91 15.78 5.94
N VAL A 95 -3.76 16.65 5.43
CA VAL A 95 -4.10 16.72 4.00
C VAL A 95 -2.82 16.81 3.16
N SER A 96 -2.76 16.05 2.10
CA SER A 96 -1.62 15.88 1.18
C SER A 96 -0.43 15.11 1.74
N ASP A 97 -0.47 14.66 2.99
CA ASP A 97 0.56 13.77 3.51
C ASP A 97 0.53 12.42 2.79
N GLN A 98 1.71 11.84 2.63
CA GLN A 98 1.87 10.49 2.09
C GLN A 98 1.40 9.48 3.14
N ILE A 99 0.59 8.50 2.71
CA ILE A 99 0.07 7.45 3.58
C ILE A 99 0.82 6.15 3.36
N VAL A 100 0.95 5.76 2.11
CA VAL A 100 1.45 4.43 1.73
C VAL A 100 2.28 4.51 0.47
N PHE A 101 3.31 3.69 0.44
CA PHE A 101 4.14 3.43 -0.72
C PHE A 101 4.08 1.94 -1.04
N VAL A 102 3.75 1.60 -2.27
CA VAL A 102 3.91 0.24 -2.79
C VAL A 102 4.77 0.32 -4.04
N GLY A 103 5.97 -0.23 -3.96
CA GLY A 103 6.88 -0.30 -5.10
C GLY A 103 7.08 -1.75 -5.51
N VAL A 104 6.95 -2.03 -6.80
CA VAL A 104 7.12 -3.38 -7.35
C VAL A 104 8.08 -3.32 -8.53
N ALA A 105 9.12 -4.14 -8.47
CA ALA A 105 10.08 -4.31 -9.55
C ALA A 105 9.90 -5.69 -10.20
N SER A 106 9.99 -5.73 -11.51
CA SER A 106 9.87 -6.96 -12.29
C SER A 106 10.69 -6.84 -13.57
N LYS A 107 10.97 -7.97 -14.19
CA LYS A 107 11.58 -8.04 -15.51
C LYS A 107 10.71 -7.35 -16.56
N HIS A 108 9.39 -7.47 -16.46
CA HIS A 108 8.41 -6.96 -17.42
C HIS A 108 7.37 -6.06 -16.75
N ARG A 109 7.02 -4.97 -17.42
CA ARG A 109 6.08 -3.97 -16.89
C ARG A 109 4.71 -4.53 -16.51
N GLN A 110 4.18 -5.49 -17.28
CA GLN A 110 2.84 -6.04 -17.02
C GLN A 110 2.75 -6.68 -15.65
N ASN A 111 3.74 -7.49 -15.28
CA ASN A 111 3.78 -8.11 -13.95
C ASN A 111 3.92 -7.06 -12.84
N ALA A 112 4.70 -6.01 -13.09
CA ALA A 112 4.86 -4.93 -12.10
C ALA A 112 3.54 -4.19 -11.87
N PHE A 113 2.81 -3.84 -12.92
CA PHE A 113 1.48 -3.22 -12.80
C PHE A 113 0.48 -4.13 -12.09
N ASP A 114 0.38 -5.38 -12.54
CA ASP A 114 -0.58 -6.33 -11.98
C ASP A 114 -0.32 -6.61 -10.51
N ALA A 115 0.92 -6.84 -10.15
CA ALA A 115 1.29 -7.11 -8.75
C ALA A 115 1.06 -5.88 -7.85
N CYS A 116 1.40 -4.69 -8.32
CA CYS A 116 1.14 -3.47 -7.56
C CYS A 116 -0.36 -3.27 -7.31
N ASN A 117 -1.17 -3.44 -8.34
CA ASN A 117 -2.63 -3.33 -8.23
C ASN A 117 -3.21 -4.39 -7.28
N PHE A 118 -2.76 -5.63 -7.40
CA PHE A 118 -3.16 -6.72 -6.51
C PHE A 118 -2.84 -6.42 -5.05
N ILE A 119 -1.61 -5.97 -4.78
CA ILE A 119 -1.18 -5.64 -3.42
C ILE A 119 -2.05 -4.52 -2.85
N MET A 120 -2.32 -3.48 -3.63
CA MET A 120 -3.17 -2.36 -3.19
C MET A 120 -4.60 -2.80 -2.90
N ASP A 121 -5.19 -3.62 -3.74
CA ASP A 121 -6.55 -4.12 -3.52
C ASP A 121 -6.65 -4.90 -2.19
N TRP A 122 -5.66 -5.74 -1.89
CA TRP A 122 -5.63 -6.50 -0.65
C TRP A 122 -5.28 -5.64 0.57
N LEU A 123 -4.38 -4.65 0.44
CA LEU A 123 -4.09 -3.71 1.52
C LEU A 123 -5.33 -2.95 1.98
N LYS A 124 -6.18 -2.57 1.03
CA LYS A 124 -7.41 -1.82 1.31
C LYS A 124 -8.46 -2.62 2.08
N THR A 125 -8.39 -3.95 2.07
CA THR A 125 -9.46 -4.78 2.60
C THR A 125 -9.01 -5.79 3.65
N LYS A 126 -7.81 -6.34 3.55
CA LYS A 126 -7.34 -7.44 4.41
C LYS A 126 -6.29 -7.05 5.42
N ALA A 127 -5.52 -6.00 5.16
CA ALA A 127 -4.54 -5.53 6.14
C ALA A 127 -5.29 -4.82 7.28
N PRO A 128 -5.03 -5.19 8.56
CA PRO A 128 -5.77 -4.63 9.69
C PRO A 128 -5.25 -3.23 10.06
N PHE A 129 -5.82 -2.22 9.42
CA PHE A 129 -5.65 -0.82 9.76
C PHE A 129 -6.99 -0.21 10.16
N TRP A 130 -6.95 0.68 11.13
CA TRP A 130 -8.10 1.51 11.50
C TRP A 130 -7.85 2.94 11.07
N LYS A 131 -8.90 3.58 10.58
CA LYS A 131 -8.86 4.93 10.07
C LYS A 131 -9.89 5.80 10.79
N ILE A 132 -9.43 6.91 11.36
CA ILE A 132 -10.28 7.94 11.94
C ILE A 132 -10.07 9.22 11.15
N GLU A 133 -11.15 9.76 10.57
CA GLU A 133 -11.11 11.05 9.90
C GLU A 133 -11.67 12.12 10.81
N GLU A 134 -10.99 13.26 10.90
CA GLU A 134 -11.45 14.47 11.56
C GLU A 134 -11.74 15.54 10.52
N SER A 135 -12.96 16.07 10.55
CA SER A 135 -13.41 17.22 9.77
C SER A 135 -13.76 18.38 10.69
N GLU A 136 -14.20 19.51 10.14
CA GLU A 136 -14.66 20.62 10.95
C GLU A 136 -15.89 20.29 11.79
N SER A 137 -16.74 19.36 11.31
CA SER A 137 -18.01 19.04 11.92
C SER A 137 -18.01 17.78 12.76
N GLN A 138 -17.07 16.82 12.53
CA GLN A 138 -17.11 15.53 13.22
C GLN A 138 -15.79 14.77 13.18
N ARG A 139 -15.67 13.80 14.09
CA ARG A 139 -14.63 12.79 14.11
C ARG A 139 -15.31 11.44 13.95
N LYS A 140 -14.90 10.63 12.96
CA LYS A 140 -15.53 9.32 12.73
C LYS A 140 -14.59 8.27 12.18
N TRP A 141 -14.91 7.01 12.47
CA TRP A 141 -14.29 5.85 11.86
C TRP A 141 -14.73 5.74 10.39
N VAL A 142 -13.79 5.33 9.55
CA VAL A 142 -14.05 5.10 8.12
C VAL A 142 -13.89 3.62 7.83
N GLU A 143 -14.95 3.03 7.26
CA GLU A 143 -14.93 1.63 6.81
C GLU A 143 -14.42 1.51 5.37
N SER A 144 -13.97 0.31 4.99
CA SER A 144 -13.63 0.00 3.61
C SER A 144 -14.84 0.24 2.71
N ARG A 145 -14.61 0.88 1.57
CA ARG A 145 -15.68 1.11 0.61
C ARG A 145 -16.06 -0.18 -0.11
N GLN A 146 -17.32 -0.28 -0.55
CA GLN A 146 -17.79 -1.43 -1.33
C GLN A 146 -16.96 -1.62 -2.60
N SER A 147 -16.53 -0.54 -3.24
CA SER A 147 -15.66 -0.61 -4.43
C SER A 147 -14.31 -1.28 -4.15
N ASP A 148 -13.77 -1.13 -2.94
CA ASP A 148 -12.51 -1.78 -2.54
C ASP A 148 -12.72 -3.29 -2.37
N GLN A 149 -13.85 -3.69 -1.80
CA GLN A 149 -14.22 -5.10 -1.66
C GLN A 149 -14.49 -5.75 -3.01
N ASP A 150 -15.19 -5.05 -3.89
CA ASP A 150 -15.49 -5.52 -5.26
C ASP A 150 -14.21 -5.72 -6.07
N ALA A 151 -13.21 -4.88 -5.88
CA ALA A 151 -11.93 -4.98 -6.56
C ALA A 151 -11.19 -6.29 -6.24
N ILE A 152 -11.37 -6.86 -5.04
CA ILE A 152 -10.76 -8.14 -4.67
C ILE A 152 -11.33 -9.30 -5.48
N TYR A 153 -12.62 -9.30 -5.76
CA TYR A 153 -13.28 -10.43 -6.44
C TYR A 153 -12.65 -10.76 -7.80
N LYS A 154 -12.11 -9.78 -8.50
CA LYS A 154 -11.42 -10.02 -9.79
C LYS A 154 -10.18 -10.91 -9.63
N TRP A 155 -9.58 -10.96 -8.44
CA TRP A 155 -8.36 -11.73 -8.16
C TRP A 155 -8.63 -13.12 -7.61
N GLU A 156 -9.87 -13.38 -7.19
CA GLU A 156 -10.29 -14.69 -6.65
C GLU A 156 -10.76 -15.68 -7.71
N LYS A 157 -10.91 -15.23 -8.94
CA LYS A 157 -11.35 -16.06 -10.08
C LYS A 157 -10.23 -16.91 -10.68
#